data_982f3fd533b9af2451811bc515e37e79
#
_entry.id   982f3fd533b9af2451811bc515e37e79
#
_cell.length_a   1.000
_cell.length_b   1.000
_cell.length_c   1.000
_cell.angle_alpha   90.00
_cell.angle_beta   90.00
_cell.angle_gamma   90.00
#
_symmetry.space_group_name_H-M   'P 1'
#
loop_
_entity.id
_entity.type
_entity.pdbx_description
1 polymer ?
#
loop_
_entity_poly.entity_id
_entity_poly.type
_entity_poly.pdbx_seq_one_letter_code
_entity_poly.pdbx_strand_id
1 'polypeptide(L)'
;MVKAPRGTKDILPPESNKWSQVEALLRRLSNMYNFQEIRTPIFEHTELFTRTVGESTDIVQKEMYTFEDKGGRSLTLRPEGTA
;
A
#
# COMPACT_ATOMS: atom_id res chain seq x y z
N MET A 1 1.53 8.52 26.66
CA MET A 1 1.78 7.37 25.77
C MET A 1 1.26 7.67 24.38
N VAL A 2 2.10 7.50 23.37
CA VAL A 2 1.70 7.74 21.98
C VAL A 2 0.92 6.54 21.47
N LYS A 3 -0.26 6.79 20.91
CA LYS A 3 -1.09 5.74 20.34
C LYS A 3 -0.81 5.60 18.84
N ALA A 4 -1.11 4.43 18.26
CA ALA A 4 -1.02 4.21 16.83
C ALA A 4 -1.95 5.18 16.08
N PRO A 5 -1.56 5.65 14.89
CA PRO A 5 -2.45 6.47 14.08
C PRO A 5 -3.78 5.79 13.81
N ARG A 6 -4.82 6.59 13.67
CA ARG A 6 -6.16 6.07 13.39
C ARG A 6 -6.16 5.18 12.14
N GLY A 7 -6.78 4.02 12.24
CA GLY A 7 -6.82 3.06 11.15
C GLY A 7 -5.63 2.12 11.08
N THR A 8 -4.72 2.22 12.04
CA THR A 8 -3.56 1.33 12.12
C THR A 8 -3.54 0.61 13.46
N LYS A 9 -2.88 -0.52 13.49
CA LYS A 9 -2.64 -1.24 14.73
C LYS A 9 -1.46 -2.19 14.55
N ASP A 10 -0.81 -2.52 15.64
CA ASP A 10 0.17 -3.58 15.65
C ASP A 10 -0.56 -4.93 15.65
N ILE A 11 -0.02 -5.88 14.90
CA ILE A 11 -0.56 -7.23 14.87
C ILE A 11 0.39 -8.11 15.67
N LEU A 12 -0.07 -8.53 16.84
CA LEU A 12 0.73 -9.29 17.82
C LEU A 12 0.24 -10.72 17.91
N PRO A 13 1.07 -11.64 18.43
CA PRO A 13 0.61 -13.00 18.71
C PRO A 13 -0.54 -12.99 19.74
N PRO A 14 -1.57 -13.86 19.63
CA PRO A 14 -1.66 -14.94 18.64
C PRO A 14 -2.25 -14.52 17.27
N GLU A 15 -2.75 -13.28 17.13
CA GLU A 15 -3.34 -12.82 15.88
C GLU A 15 -2.36 -12.90 14.71
N SER A 16 -1.10 -12.51 14.92
CA SER A 16 -0.08 -12.56 13.87
C SER A 16 0.14 -13.96 13.34
N ASN A 17 -0.03 -14.99 14.18
CA ASN A 17 0.10 -16.38 13.75
C ASN A 17 -0.99 -16.76 12.76
N LYS A 18 -2.21 -16.26 12.97
CA LYS A 18 -3.33 -16.49 12.04
C LYS A 18 -3.07 -15.83 10.70
N TRP A 19 -2.55 -14.61 10.71
CA TRP A 19 -2.17 -13.91 9.48
C TRP A 19 -1.10 -14.69 8.71
N SER A 20 -0.08 -15.19 9.40
CA SER A 20 0.97 -15.98 8.78
C SER A 20 0.43 -17.26 8.14
N GLN A 21 -0.52 -17.92 8.79
CA GLN A 21 -1.15 -19.13 8.25
C GLN A 21 -1.94 -18.82 6.97
N VAL A 22 -2.72 -17.74 6.96
CA VAL A 22 -3.48 -17.33 5.79
C VAL A 22 -2.54 -16.95 4.64
N GLU A 23 -1.49 -16.19 4.93
CA GLU A 23 -0.52 -15.80 3.92
C GLU A 23 0.20 -17.02 3.32
N ALA A 24 0.57 -17.99 4.15
CA ALA A 24 1.19 -19.24 3.67
C ALA A 24 0.26 -20.00 2.74
N LEU A 25 -1.02 -20.08 3.08
CA LEU A 25 -2.02 -20.72 2.24
C LEU A 25 -2.18 -20.00 0.91
N LEU A 26 -2.24 -18.68 0.92
CA LEU A 26 -2.35 -17.89 -0.29
C LEU A 26 -1.14 -18.07 -1.20
N ARG A 27 0.07 -18.15 -0.63
CA ARG A 27 1.28 -18.40 -1.41
C ARG A 27 1.25 -19.79 -2.07
N ARG A 28 0.81 -20.79 -1.34
CA ARG A 28 0.67 -22.15 -1.90
C ARG A 28 -0.31 -22.18 -3.06
N LEU A 29 -1.48 -21.58 -2.88
CA LEU A 29 -2.49 -21.53 -3.95
C LEU A 29 -1.96 -20.77 -5.15
N SER A 30 -1.31 -19.64 -4.93
CA SER A 30 -0.75 -18.84 -6.03
C SER A 30 0.32 -19.62 -6.80
N ASN A 31 1.19 -20.35 -6.11
CA ASN A 31 2.20 -21.19 -6.76
C ASN A 31 1.58 -22.32 -7.56
N MET A 32 0.51 -22.92 -7.08
CA MET A 32 -0.20 -23.99 -7.79
C MET A 32 -0.78 -23.50 -9.11
N TYR A 33 -1.19 -22.23 -9.18
CA TYR A 33 -1.74 -21.63 -10.39
C TYR A 33 -0.72 -20.79 -11.16
N ASN A 34 0.54 -20.91 -10.79
CA ASN A 34 1.65 -20.21 -11.47
C ASN A 34 1.58 -18.69 -11.42
N PHE A 35 1.00 -18.15 -10.36
CA PHE A 35 1.08 -16.70 -10.07
C PHE A 35 2.36 -16.41 -9.32
N GLN A 36 2.96 -15.28 -9.65
CA GLN A 36 4.18 -14.83 -8.99
C GLN A 36 3.90 -13.59 -8.15
N GLU A 37 4.61 -13.46 -7.05
CA GLU A 37 4.43 -12.34 -6.13
C GLU A 37 5.07 -11.07 -6.66
N ILE A 38 4.35 -9.96 -6.55
CA ILE A 38 4.89 -8.63 -6.75
C ILE A 38 4.74 -7.86 -5.45
N ARG A 39 5.78 -7.14 -5.07
CA ARG A 39 5.74 -6.24 -3.92
C ARG A 39 6.11 -4.85 -4.39
N THR A 40 5.20 -3.91 -4.22
CA THR A 40 5.42 -2.52 -4.61
C THR A 40 5.68 -1.67 -3.37
N PRO A 41 6.42 -0.56 -3.52
CA PRO A 41 6.65 0.34 -2.39
C PRO A 41 5.35 0.94 -1.86
N ILE A 42 5.37 1.35 -0.59
CA ILE A 42 4.22 1.99 0.04
C ILE A 42 3.99 3.39 -0.55
N PHE A 43 5.05 4.06 -0.96
CA PHE A 43 4.97 5.38 -1.56
C PHE A 43 5.74 5.43 -2.86
N GLU A 44 5.27 6.28 -3.76
CA GLU A 44 5.83 6.47 -5.10
C GLU A 44 5.85 7.95 -5.42
N HIS A 45 6.49 8.31 -6.53
CA HIS A 45 6.39 9.67 -7.04
C HIS A 45 4.92 9.99 -7.34
N THR A 46 4.50 11.18 -6.95
CA THR A 46 3.11 11.63 -7.16
C THR A 46 2.68 11.52 -8.61
N GLU A 47 3.59 11.78 -9.55
CA GLU A 47 3.32 11.69 -11.00
C GLU A 47 2.77 10.34 -11.43
N LEU A 48 3.24 9.26 -10.80
CA LEU A 48 2.77 7.93 -11.17
C LEU A 48 1.24 7.83 -11.05
N PHE A 49 0.72 8.33 -9.96
CA PHE A 49 -0.71 8.24 -9.68
C PHE A 49 -1.52 9.25 -10.46
N THR A 50 -1.01 10.47 -10.64
CA THR A 50 -1.73 11.49 -11.39
C THR A 50 -1.84 11.14 -12.88
N ARG A 51 -0.83 10.49 -13.45
CA ARG A 51 -0.87 10.04 -14.84
C ARG A 51 -1.82 8.86 -15.04
N THR A 52 -1.81 7.92 -14.10
CA THR A 52 -2.54 6.67 -14.26
C THR A 52 -4.03 6.85 -14.03
N VAL A 53 -4.39 7.68 -13.07
CA VAL A 53 -5.78 7.85 -12.67
C VAL A 53 -6.48 8.93 -13.48
N GLY A 54 -5.74 9.81 -14.16
CA GLY A 54 -6.29 10.86 -15.01
C GLY A 54 -6.68 12.11 -14.24
N GLU A 55 -6.92 13.16 -15.00
CA GLU A 55 -7.17 14.49 -14.44
C GLU A 55 -8.57 14.66 -13.83
N SER A 56 -9.49 13.77 -14.14
CA SER A 56 -10.87 13.86 -13.68
C SER A 56 -11.03 13.55 -12.20
N THR A 57 -9.94 13.50 -11.49
CA THR A 57 -9.92 12.94 -10.16
C THR A 57 -9.50 13.94 -9.10
N ASP A 58 -10.16 15.10 -9.08
CA ASP A 58 -10.10 15.96 -7.92
C ASP A 58 -10.40 15.18 -6.64
N ILE A 59 -11.32 14.21 -6.75
CA ILE A 59 -11.68 13.34 -5.65
C ILE A 59 -10.50 12.47 -5.22
N VAL A 60 -9.78 11.89 -6.17
CA VAL A 60 -8.63 11.03 -5.87
C VAL A 60 -7.47 11.86 -5.33
N GLN A 61 -7.24 13.05 -5.87
CA GLN A 61 -6.20 13.94 -5.36
C GLN A 61 -6.48 14.37 -3.92
N LYS A 62 -7.75 14.60 -3.57
CA LYS A 62 -8.13 14.93 -2.20
C LYS A 62 -7.95 13.78 -1.24
N GLU A 63 -8.05 12.55 -1.72
CA GLU A 63 -7.89 11.36 -0.91
C GLU A 63 -6.46 10.87 -0.83
N MET A 64 -5.57 11.38 -1.71
CA MET A 64 -4.16 11.00 -1.69
C MET A 64 -3.40 11.72 -0.58
N TYR A 65 -2.55 10.98 0.11
CA TYR A 65 -1.66 11.54 1.12
C TYR A 65 -0.32 11.84 0.47
N THR A 66 -0.12 13.09 0.12
CA THR A 66 1.06 13.57 -0.62
C THR A 66 1.95 14.39 0.31
N PHE A 67 3.26 14.22 0.18
CA PHE A 67 4.24 14.93 0.98
C PHE A 67 5.51 15.17 0.17
N GLU A 68 6.34 16.10 0.63
CA GLU A 68 7.66 16.30 0.05
C GLU A 68 8.72 15.56 0.86
N ASP A 69 9.66 14.92 0.17
CA ASP A 69 10.80 14.34 0.85
C ASP A 69 11.85 15.44 1.13
N LYS A 70 12.94 15.06 1.77
CA LYS A 70 13.99 16.03 2.11
C LYS A 70 14.69 16.61 0.88
N GLY A 71 14.58 15.96 -0.26
CA GLY A 71 15.12 16.45 -1.53
C GLY A 71 14.15 17.30 -2.33
N GLY A 72 12.99 17.62 -1.79
CA GLY A 72 11.98 18.45 -2.45
C GLY A 72 11.14 17.72 -3.49
N ARG A 73 11.19 16.38 -3.50
CA ARG A 73 10.39 15.57 -4.43
C ARG A 73 9.02 15.29 -3.84
N SER A 74 7.99 15.35 -4.68
CA SER A 74 6.62 15.04 -4.26
C SER A 74 6.39 13.55 -4.28
N LEU A 75 6.04 13.00 -3.13
CA LEU A 75 5.76 11.57 -2.96
C LEU A 75 4.35 11.40 -2.43
N THR A 76 3.73 10.30 -2.80
CA THR A 76 2.36 9.98 -2.39
C THR A 76 2.30 8.56 -1.85
N LEU A 77 1.62 8.37 -0.72
CA LEU A 77 1.29 7.03 -0.26
C LEU A 77 0.38 6.38 -1.29
N ARG A 78 0.65 5.14 -1.67
CA ARG A 78 -0.10 4.48 -2.73
C ARG A 78 -1.59 4.42 -2.42
N PRO A 79 -2.45 5.03 -3.27
CA PRO A 79 -3.89 4.93 -3.09
C PRO A 79 -4.44 3.60 -3.63
N GLU A 80 -3.70 2.98 -4.56
CA GLU A 80 -4.06 1.70 -5.15
C GLU A 80 -2.82 0.97 -5.64
N GLY A 81 -2.96 -0.33 -5.91
CA GLY A 81 -1.83 -1.15 -6.33
C GLY A 81 -1.70 -1.38 -7.82
N THR A 82 -2.65 -0.89 -8.63
CA THR A 82 -2.68 -1.17 -10.08
C THR A 82 -1.94 -0.15 -10.92
N ALA A 83 -1.58 0.96 -10.33
CA ALA A 83 -0.88 2.04 -11.03
C ALA A 83 0.52 1.65 -11.53
#